data_2359bfb47aed127cb9fc8a92a9729ca2
#
_entry.id   2359bfb47aed127cb9fc8a92a9729ca2
#
_cell.length_a   1.000
_cell.length_b   1.000
_cell.length_c   1.000
_cell.angle_alpha   90.00
_cell.angle_beta   90.00
_cell.angle_gamma   90.00
#
_symmetry.space_group_name_H-M   'P 1'
#
loop_
_entity.id
_entity.type
_entity.pdbx_description
1 polymer ?
#
loop_
_entity_poly.entity_id
_entity_poly.type
_entity_poly.pdbx_seq_one_letter_code
_entity_poly.pdbx_strand_id
1 'polypeptide(L)'
;VERFTNSLGIWAPIGHVVLFALGTVLFAPGSAFGLAGGALFGPVAGTLLNLTGAILGATASFLVARYLAADSVRARTGVRLERVISGVEAEGWRFVVLARLVPLVPFNLLNYALGLTRIPLLHYVLASLFAMAPGTVAFAWIGHAGKQALDGDAGAIRYGLLAISVLAAIAF
;
A
#
# COMPACT_ATOMS: atom_id res chain seq x y z
N VAL A 1 -18.67 15.96 -2.96
CA VAL A 1 -17.70 15.20 -2.14
C VAL A 1 -17.36 15.97 -0.86
N GLU A 2 -17.04 17.28 -0.95
CA GLU A 2 -16.69 18.12 0.21
C GLU A 2 -17.81 18.25 1.25
N ARG A 3 -19.08 18.31 0.81
CA ARG A 3 -20.23 18.33 1.74
C ARG A 3 -20.33 17.04 2.56
N PHE A 4 -19.96 15.90 1.97
CA PHE A 4 -20.01 14.61 2.64
C PHE A 4 -18.84 14.44 3.62
N THR A 5 -17.64 14.85 3.25
CA THR A 5 -16.46 14.85 4.15
C THR A 5 -16.64 15.83 5.31
N ASN A 6 -17.22 16.99 5.06
CA ASN A 6 -17.51 17.99 6.10
C ASN A 6 -18.63 17.54 7.06
N SER A 7 -19.61 16.75 6.59
CA SER A 7 -20.66 16.20 7.46
C SER A 7 -20.18 15.06 8.37
N LEU A 8 -19.15 14.32 7.94
CA LEU A 8 -18.55 13.23 8.70
C LEU A 8 -17.45 13.68 9.67
N GLY A 9 -16.94 14.91 9.52
CA GLY A 9 -15.89 15.45 10.40
C GLY A 9 -14.72 14.48 10.58
N ILE A 10 -14.35 14.18 11.83
CA ILE A 10 -13.23 13.29 12.18
C ILE A 10 -13.44 11.84 11.75
N TRP A 11 -14.67 11.43 11.46
CA TRP A 11 -14.98 10.07 11.03
C TRP A 11 -14.56 9.78 9.58
N ALA A 12 -14.44 10.83 8.73
CA ALA A 12 -14.03 10.64 7.34
C ALA A 12 -12.59 10.10 7.21
N PRO A 13 -11.57 10.66 7.88
CA PRO A 13 -10.22 10.10 7.88
C PRO A 13 -10.15 8.69 8.45
N ILE A 14 -10.85 8.43 9.56
CA ILE A 14 -10.89 7.10 10.20
C ILE A 14 -11.54 6.09 9.25
N GLY A 15 -12.68 6.44 8.66
CA GLY A 15 -13.36 5.60 7.68
C GLY A 15 -12.48 5.26 6.47
N HIS A 16 -11.72 6.24 5.98
CA HIS A 16 -10.77 6.03 4.87
C HIS A 16 -9.68 5.00 5.25
N VAL A 17 -9.06 5.14 6.42
CA VAL A 17 -8.04 4.20 6.91
C VAL A 17 -8.61 2.78 7.04
N VAL A 18 -9.81 2.66 7.64
CA VAL A 18 -10.48 1.36 7.81
C VAL A 18 -10.84 0.75 6.47
N LEU A 19 -11.41 1.53 5.55
CA LEU A 19 -11.78 1.06 4.21
C LEU A 19 -10.54 0.65 3.40
N PHE A 20 -9.44 1.39 3.48
CA PHE A 20 -8.20 1.00 2.84
C PHE A 20 -7.67 -0.32 3.41
N ALA A 21 -7.63 -0.45 4.74
CA ALA A 21 -7.15 -1.66 5.40
C ALA A 21 -8.01 -2.88 5.02
N LEU A 22 -9.33 -2.77 5.09
CA LEU A 22 -10.25 -3.83 4.68
C LEU A 22 -10.15 -4.15 3.19
N GLY A 23 -10.07 -3.11 2.35
CA GLY A 23 -9.88 -3.27 0.91
C GLY A 23 -8.60 -4.02 0.58
N THR A 24 -7.51 -3.76 1.29
CA THR A 24 -6.24 -4.50 1.13
C THR A 24 -6.42 -5.99 1.46
N VAL A 25 -7.10 -6.31 2.55
CA VAL A 25 -7.40 -7.70 2.93
C VAL A 25 -8.29 -8.38 1.89
N LEU A 26 -9.25 -7.65 1.32
CA LEU A 26 -10.22 -8.15 0.34
C LEU A 26 -9.74 -8.03 -1.12
N PHE A 27 -8.44 -7.81 -1.36
CA PHE A 27 -7.84 -7.69 -2.69
C PHE A 27 -8.33 -6.50 -3.53
N ALA A 28 -8.90 -5.46 -2.93
CA ALA A 28 -9.23 -4.24 -3.65
C ALA A 28 -7.95 -3.49 -4.11
N PRO A 29 -7.98 -2.76 -5.24
CA PRO A 29 -6.82 -2.05 -5.76
C PRO A 29 -6.37 -0.93 -4.81
N GLY A 30 -5.17 -1.03 -4.25
CA GLY A 30 -4.59 -0.01 -3.34
C GLY A 30 -4.43 1.37 -3.99
N SER A 31 -4.18 1.40 -5.32
CA SER A 31 -4.11 2.64 -6.09
C SER A 31 -5.40 3.47 -6.04
N ALA A 32 -6.56 2.82 -6.04
CA ALA A 32 -7.84 3.51 -5.94
C ALA A 32 -7.97 4.27 -4.61
N PHE A 33 -7.60 3.63 -3.50
CA PHE A 33 -7.59 4.28 -2.18
C PHE A 33 -6.51 5.36 -2.09
N GLY A 34 -5.33 5.11 -2.68
CA GLY A 34 -4.24 6.08 -2.73
C GLY A 34 -4.65 7.40 -3.41
N LEU A 35 -5.27 7.30 -4.59
CA LEU A 35 -5.80 8.45 -5.32
C LEU A 35 -6.95 9.12 -4.58
N ALA A 36 -7.91 8.33 -4.06
CA ALA A 36 -9.04 8.86 -3.31
C ALA A 36 -8.59 9.62 -2.05
N GLY A 37 -7.64 9.09 -1.29
CA GLY A 37 -7.10 9.76 -0.10
C GLY A 37 -6.48 11.11 -0.42
N GLY A 38 -5.71 11.21 -1.51
CA GLY A 38 -5.14 12.47 -1.99
C GLY A 38 -6.20 13.47 -2.43
N ALA A 39 -7.20 13.01 -3.17
CA ALA A 39 -8.32 13.84 -3.66
C ALA A 39 -9.21 14.35 -2.51
N LEU A 40 -9.44 13.55 -1.47
CA LEU A 40 -10.33 13.88 -0.36
C LEU A 40 -9.66 14.70 0.73
N PHE A 41 -8.43 14.36 1.09
CA PHE A 41 -7.73 14.90 2.27
C PHE A 41 -6.52 15.78 1.92
N GLY A 42 -6.22 15.93 0.64
CA GLY A 42 -5.04 16.67 0.19
C GLY A 42 -3.75 15.84 0.21
N PRO A 43 -2.62 16.42 -0.24
CA PRO A 43 -1.41 15.65 -0.50
C PRO A 43 -0.74 15.14 0.79
N VAL A 44 -0.68 15.95 1.84
CA VAL A 44 0.01 15.59 3.08
C VAL A 44 -0.85 14.67 3.95
N ALA A 45 -2.06 15.11 4.31
CA ALA A 45 -2.95 14.30 5.14
C ALA A 45 -3.36 13.01 4.40
N GLY A 46 -3.65 13.09 3.10
CA GLY A 46 -3.93 11.93 2.27
C GLY A 46 -2.77 10.91 2.25
N THR A 47 -1.52 11.38 2.18
CA THR A 47 -0.34 10.49 2.29
C THR A 47 -0.30 9.74 3.61
N LEU A 48 -0.47 10.45 4.73
CA LEU A 48 -0.41 9.85 6.06
C LEU A 48 -1.54 8.83 6.27
N LEU A 49 -2.76 9.18 5.87
CA LEU A 49 -3.92 8.30 5.97
C LEU A 49 -3.79 7.07 5.07
N ASN A 50 -3.34 7.26 3.82
CA ASN A 50 -3.09 6.18 2.87
C ASN A 50 -2.01 5.22 3.40
N LEU A 51 -0.89 5.76 3.88
CA LEU A 51 0.21 4.94 4.40
C LEU A 51 -0.24 4.15 5.63
N THR A 52 -0.96 4.79 6.55
CA THR A 52 -1.53 4.12 7.73
C THR A 52 -2.50 3.00 7.32
N GLY A 53 -3.46 3.27 6.44
CA GLY A 53 -4.42 2.27 5.96
C GLY A 53 -3.76 1.12 5.22
N ALA A 54 -2.80 1.42 4.35
CA ALA A 54 -2.06 0.41 3.59
C ALA A 54 -1.21 -0.48 4.50
N ILE A 55 -0.52 0.08 5.50
CA ILE A 55 0.29 -0.70 6.46
C ILE A 55 -0.60 -1.56 7.37
N LEU A 56 -1.72 -1.04 7.84
CA LEU A 56 -2.67 -1.81 8.64
C LEU A 56 -3.25 -2.98 7.84
N GLY A 57 -3.69 -2.72 6.61
CA GLY A 57 -4.23 -3.77 5.73
C GLY A 57 -3.17 -4.80 5.32
N ALA A 58 -1.96 -4.35 4.99
CA ALA A 58 -0.84 -5.23 4.69
C ALA A 58 -0.48 -6.12 5.88
N THR A 59 -0.44 -5.55 7.09
CA THR A 59 -0.19 -6.27 8.34
C THR A 59 -1.29 -7.29 8.62
N ALA A 60 -2.55 -6.91 8.46
CA ALA A 60 -3.67 -7.83 8.64
C ALA A 60 -3.60 -9.01 7.65
N SER A 61 -3.37 -8.74 6.36
CA SER A 61 -3.21 -9.79 5.32
C SER A 61 -2.04 -10.74 5.63
N PHE A 62 -0.91 -10.17 6.07
CA PHE A 62 0.26 -10.94 6.49
C PHE A 62 -0.05 -11.86 7.69
N LEU A 63 -0.76 -11.34 8.71
CA LEU A 63 -1.14 -12.14 9.89
C LEU A 63 -2.17 -13.21 9.56
N VAL A 64 -3.16 -12.89 8.71
CA VAL A 64 -4.12 -13.87 8.19
C VAL A 64 -3.39 -15.04 7.52
N ALA A 65 -2.46 -14.75 6.61
CA ALA A 65 -1.68 -15.81 5.96
C ALA A 65 -0.83 -16.60 6.96
N ARG A 66 -0.20 -15.92 7.89
CA ARG A 66 0.69 -16.53 8.89
C ARG A 66 -0.02 -17.51 9.82
N TYR A 67 -1.17 -17.10 10.35
CA TYR A 67 -1.86 -17.88 11.38
C TYR A 67 -2.94 -18.80 10.84
N LEU A 68 -3.53 -18.49 9.68
CA LEU A 68 -4.63 -19.29 9.13
C LEU A 68 -4.20 -20.20 7.97
N ALA A 69 -3.18 -19.81 7.20
CA ALA A 69 -2.84 -20.52 5.97
C ALA A 69 -1.45 -21.19 6.00
N ALA A 70 -0.49 -20.71 6.80
CA ALA A 70 0.90 -21.14 6.71
C ALA A 70 1.10 -22.65 6.88
N ASP A 71 0.47 -23.26 7.87
CA ASP A 71 0.62 -24.70 8.15
C ASP A 71 -0.01 -25.55 7.04
N SER A 72 -1.18 -25.16 6.56
CA SER A 72 -1.87 -25.85 5.47
C SER A 72 -1.13 -25.75 4.14
N VAL A 73 -0.54 -24.58 3.87
CA VAL A 73 0.29 -24.36 2.68
C VAL A 73 1.57 -25.17 2.77
N ARG A 74 2.28 -25.11 3.90
CA ARG A 74 3.54 -25.88 4.11
C ARG A 74 3.32 -27.37 3.98
N ALA A 75 2.23 -27.92 4.52
CA ALA A 75 1.91 -29.35 4.42
C ALA A 75 1.67 -29.82 2.97
N ARG A 76 1.28 -28.92 2.08
CA ARG A 76 0.99 -29.21 0.66
C ARG A 76 2.08 -28.73 -0.30
N THR A 77 3.13 -28.10 0.23
CA THR A 77 4.18 -27.46 -0.54
C THR A 77 5.25 -28.45 -0.93
N GLY A 78 5.56 -28.53 -2.21
CA GLY A 78 6.69 -29.32 -2.71
C GLY A 78 8.03 -28.60 -2.51
N VAL A 79 9.13 -29.35 -2.64
CA VAL A 79 10.53 -28.92 -2.44
C VAL A 79 10.89 -27.61 -3.17
N ARG A 80 10.28 -27.32 -4.30
CA ARG A 80 10.55 -26.09 -5.08
C ARG A 80 10.09 -24.82 -4.36
N LEU A 81 8.86 -24.84 -3.82
CA LEU A 81 8.31 -23.67 -3.13
C LEU A 81 9.00 -23.46 -1.78
N GLU A 82 9.39 -24.55 -1.12
CA GLU A 82 10.16 -24.47 0.12
C GLU A 82 11.53 -23.79 -0.07
N ARG A 83 12.21 -24.05 -1.19
CA ARG A 83 13.46 -23.34 -1.56
C ARG A 83 13.23 -21.85 -1.78
N VAL A 84 12.13 -21.46 -2.44
CA VAL A 84 11.80 -20.05 -2.65
C VAL A 84 11.54 -19.37 -1.31
N ILE A 85 10.73 -19.98 -0.44
CA ILE A 85 10.42 -19.45 0.90
C ILE A 85 11.72 -19.31 1.72
N SER A 86 12.60 -20.32 1.71
CA SER A 86 13.88 -20.25 2.43
C SER A 86 14.80 -19.15 1.90
N GLY A 87 14.83 -18.92 0.58
CA GLY A 87 15.58 -17.83 -0.02
C GLY A 87 15.06 -16.46 0.42
N VAL A 88 13.75 -16.28 0.44
CA VAL A 88 13.10 -15.07 0.94
C VAL A 88 13.37 -14.83 2.43
N GLU A 89 13.33 -15.90 3.24
CA GLU A 89 13.61 -15.84 4.67
C GLU A 89 15.08 -15.48 4.97
N ALA A 90 16.03 -15.93 4.15
CA ALA A 90 17.45 -15.62 4.30
C ALA A 90 17.73 -14.13 4.09
N GLU A 91 17.08 -13.49 3.11
CA GLU A 91 17.21 -12.05 2.85
C GLU A 91 16.37 -11.19 3.82
N GLY A 92 15.32 -11.75 4.41
CA GLY A 92 14.49 -11.11 5.43
C GLY A 92 13.92 -9.76 5.00
N TRP A 93 14.20 -8.70 5.78
CA TRP A 93 13.67 -7.35 5.52
C TRP A 93 14.12 -6.76 4.18
N ARG A 94 15.33 -7.12 3.70
CA ARG A 94 15.86 -6.66 2.41
C ARG A 94 14.98 -7.14 1.26
N PHE A 95 14.54 -8.40 1.30
CA PHE A 95 13.60 -8.92 0.32
C PHE A 95 12.28 -8.15 0.34
N VAL A 96 11.76 -7.81 1.54
CA VAL A 96 10.52 -7.02 1.65
C VAL A 96 10.69 -5.67 0.95
N VAL A 97 11.79 -4.95 1.18
CA VAL A 97 12.08 -3.67 0.53
C VAL A 97 12.14 -3.84 -0.99
N LEU A 98 12.93 -4.79 -1.49
CA LEU A 98 13.07 -5.04 -2.92
C LEU A 98 11.73 -5.39 -3.58
N ALA A 99 10.94 -6.28 -2.96
CA ALA A 99 9.65 -6.69 -3.48
C ALA A 99 8.59 -5.57 -3.47
N ARG A 100 8.76 -4.55 -2.64
CA ARG A 100 7.92 -3.34 -2.62
C ARG A 100 8.34 -2.32 -3.68
N LEU A 101 9.65 -2.18 -3.92
CA LEU A 101 10.18 -1.23 -4.91
C LEU A 101 10.06 -1.77 -6.33
N VAL A 102 10.16 -3.08 -6.51
CA VAL A 102 10.01 -3.72 -7.83
C VAL A 102 8.64 -4.40 -7.90
N PRO A 103 7.66 -3.84 -8.60
CA PRO A 103 6.26 -4.31 -8.58
C PRO A 103 6.04 -5.56 -9.45
N LEU A 104 6.83 -6.63 -9.20
CA LEU A 104 6.69 -7.92 -9.88
C LEU A 104 5.46 -8.71 -9.40
N VAL A 105 5.03 -8.47 -8.16
CA VAL A 105 3.91 -9.17 -7.53
C VAL A 105 2.86 -8.15 -7.13
N PRO A 106 1.58 -8.38 -7.41
CA PRO A 106 0.50 -7.50 -6.96
C PRO A 106 0.56 -7.27 -5.44
N PHE A 107 0.36 -6.02 -5.02
CA PHE A 107 0.49 -5.57 -3.62
C PHE A 107 -0.22 -6.49 -2.62
N ASN A 108 -1.48 -6.83 -2.89
CA ASN A 108 -2.27 -7.65 -1.96
C ASN A 108 -1.71 -9.07 -1.87
N LEU A 109 -1.38 -9.68 -3.01
CA LEU A 109 -0.82 -11.04 -3.05
C LEU A 109 0.53 -11.12 -2.32
N LEU A 110 1.39 -10.09 -2.47
CA LEU A 110 2.67 -10.00 -1.80
C LEU A 110 2.52 -10.02 -0.26
N ASN A 111 1.50 -9.35 0.28
CA ASN A 111 1.26 -9.33 1.72
C ASN A 111 0.97 -10.73 2.27
N TYR A 112 0.12 -11.48 1.59
CA TYR A 112 -0.19 -12.87 1.96
C TYR A 112 1.02 -13.79 1.75
N ALA A 113 1.74 -13.66 0.64
CA ALA A 113 2.92 -14.47 0.35
C ALA A 113 4.00 -14.30 1.42
N LEU A 114 4.27 -13.05 1.83
CA LEU A 114 5.24 -12.77 2.91
C LEU A 114 4.77 -13.28 4.28
N GLY A 115 3.46 -13.33 4.51
CA GLY A 115 2.88 -13.93 5.72
C GLY A 115 3.16 -15.42 5.86
N LEU A 116 3.35 -16.15 4.75
CA LEU A 116 3.71 -17.58 4.76
C LEU A 116 5.17 -17.82 5.15
N THR A 117 6.02 -16.80 5.13
CA THR A 117 7.44 -16.86 5.50
C THR A 117 7.64 -16.68 7.01
N ARG A 118 8.84 -16.95 7.53
CA ARG A 118 9.21 -16.72 8.94
C ARG A 118 9.76 -15.32 9.19
N ILE A 119 9.65 -14.39 8.25
CA ILE A 119 10.11 -13.00 8.43
C ILE A 119 9.44 -12.41 9.68
N PRO A 120 10.19 -11.83 10.64
CA PRO A 120 9.60 -11.19 11.81
C PRO A 120 8.64 -10.07 11.44
N LEU A 121 7.50 -9.98 12.12
CA LEU A 121 6.47 -8.98 11.84
C LEU A 121 7.03 -7.55 11.85
N LEU A 122 7.90 -7.24 12.81
CA LEU A 122 8.51 -5.92 12.92
C LEU A 122 9.35 -5.58 11.68
N HIS A 123 10.16 -6.52 11.18
CA HIS A 123 10.94 -6.35 9.96
C HIS A 123 10.05 -6.11 8.75
N TYR A 124 8.95 -6.87 8.64
CA TYR A 124 7.97 -6.71 7.58
C TYR A 124 7.31 -5.33 7.61
N VAL A 125 6.83 -4.89 8.79
CA VAL A 125 6.14 -3.59 8.96
C VAL A 125 7.08 -2.43 8.67
N LEU A 126 8.27 -2.42 9.27
CA LEU A 126 9.24 -1.32 9.07
C LEU A 126 9.73 -1.25 7.63
N ALA A 127 10.12 -2.38 7.04
CA ALA A 127 10.54 -2.43 5.65
C ALA A 127 9.42 -1.96 4.70
N SER A 128 8.17 -2.39 4.95
CA SER A 128 7.01 -1.95 4.18
C SER A 128 6.74 -0.45 4.36
N LEU A 129 6.81 0.08 5.57
CA LEU A 129 6.59 1.49 5.87
C LEU A 129 7.53 2.39 5.06
N PHE A 130 8.83 2.11 5.10
CA PHE A 130 9.82 2.91 4.39
C PHE A 130 9.75 2.72 2.87
N ALA A 131 9.61 1.48 2.40
CA ALA A 131 9.57 1.20 0.97
C ALA A 131 8.28 1.68 0.27
N MET A 132 7.16 1.72 0.97
CA MET A 132 5.88 2.19 0.41
C MET A 132 5.70 3.71 0.48
N ALA A 133 6.42 4.40 1.37
CA ALA A 133 6.23 5.84 1.58
C ALA A 133 6.36 6.66 0.29
N PRO A 134 7.39 6.51 -0.57
CA PRO A 134 7.51 7.29 -1.80
C PRO A 134 6.33 7.08 -2.75
N GLY A 135 5.92 5.84 -2.98
CA GLY A 135 4.78 5.51 -3.82
C GLY A 135 3.46 6.08 -3.26
N THR A 136 3.28 6.03 -1.95
CA THR A 136 2.09 6.57 -1.28
C THR A 136 2.00 8.08 -1.41
N VAL A 137 3.14 8.80 -1.24
CA VAL A 137 3.24 10.25 -1.51
C VAL A 137 2.75 10.53 -2.92
N ALA A 138 3.29 9.83 -3.88
CA ALA A 138 3.00 10.08 -5.27
C ALA A 138 1.52 9.83 -5.63
N PHE A 139 0.90 8.74 -5.17
CA PHE A 139 -0.53 8.51 -5.38
C PHE A 139 -1.40 9.60 -4.74
N ALA A 140 -1.06 10.06 -3.53
CA ALA A 140 -1.79 11.14 -2.87
C ALA A 140 -1.68 12.46 -3.64
N TRP A 141 -0.49 12.80 -4.15
CA TRP A 141 -0.29 14.01 -4.95
C TRP A 141 -1.02 13.94 -6.29
N ILE A 142 -0.99 12.80 -6.98
CA ILE A 142 -1.74 12.60 -8.23
C ILE A 142 -3.25 12.72 -7.97
N GLY A 143 -3.76 12.11 -6.90
CA GLY A 143 -5.18 12.20 -6.55
C GLY A 143 -5.61 13.65 -6.25
N HIS A 144 -4.78 14.39 -5.50
CA HIS A 144 -5.02 15.80 -5.22
C HIS A 144 -5.01 16.67 -6.49
N ALA A 145 -3.97 16.52 -7.32
CA ALA A 145 -3.86 17.25 -8.58
C ALA A 145 -4.99 16.90 -9.55
N GLY A 146 -5.40 15.63 -9.62
CA GLY A 146 -6.53 15.21 -10.43
C GLY A 146 -7.84 15.89 -10.01
N LYS A 147 -8.08 16.01 -8.69
CA LYS A 147 -9.25 16.76 -8.19
C LYS A 147 -9.20 18.23 -8.60
N GLN A 148 -8.08 18.91 -8.37
CA GLN A 148 -7.92 20.34 -8.74
C GLN A 148 -8.10 20.56 -10.24
N ALA A 149 -7.61 19.65 -11.09
CA ALA A 149 -7.81 19.73 -12.53
C ALA A 149 -9.30 19.63 -12.92
N LEU A 150 -10.07 18.79 -12.24
CA LEU A 150 -11.53 18.69 -12.42
C LEU A 150 -12.27 19.92 -11.92
N ASP A 151 -11.75 20.61 -10.91
CA ASP A 151 -12.29 21.84 -10.36
C ASP A 151 -11.91 23.09 -11.21
N GLY A 152 -11.15 22.91 -12.32
CA GLY A 152 -10.81 23.96 -13.30
C GLY A 152 -9.52 24.73 -12.99
N ASP A 153 -8.70 24.27 -12.08
CA ASP A 153 -7.41 24.89 -11.75
C ASP A 153 -6.30 24.40 -12.69
N ALA A 154 -5.92 25.24 -13.67
CA ALA A 154 -4.87 24.93 -14.64
C ALA A 154 -3.47 24.70 -14.00
N GLY A 155 -3.23 25.22 -12.81
CA GLY A 155 -2.00 24.99 -12.05
C GLY A 155 -1.87 23.53 -11.59
N ALA A 156 -2.97 22.88 -11.30
CA ALA A 156 -3.02 21.50 -10.82
C ALA A 156 -2.52 20.49 -11.84
N ILE A 157 -2.76 20.72 -13.13
CA ILE A 157 -2.25 19.86 -14.22
C ILE A 157 -0.73 19.83 -14.19
N ARG A 158 -0.09 20.96 -13.92
CA ARG A 158 1.37 21.08 -13.86
C ARG A 158 1.95 20.29 -12.68
N TYR A 159 1.33 20.34 -11.52
CA TYR A 159 1.75 19.55 -10.35
C TYR A 159 1.47 18.07 -10.51
N GLY A 160 0.38 17.68 -11.17
CA GLY A 160 0.09 16.29 -11.52
C GLY A 160 1.13 15.68 -12.45
N LEU A 161 1.53 16.43 -13.49
CA LEU A 161 2.60 16.00 -14.41
C LEU A 161 3.95 15.90 -13.71
N LEU A 162 4.28 16.82 -12.79
CA LEU A 162 5.51 16.73 -12.00
C LEU A 162 5.49 15.48 -11.08
N ALA A 163 4.38 15.19 -10.42
CA ALA A 163 4.26 14.00 -9.57
C ALA A 163 4.41 12.70 -10.38
N ILE A 164 3.82 12.63 -11.57
CA ILE A 164 3.98 11.50 -12.49
C ILE A 164 5.45 11.37 -12.95
N SER A 165 6.11 12.49 -13.24
CA SER A 165 7.53 12.50 -13.66
C SER A 165 8.45 12.01 -12.55
N VAL A 166 8.20 12.42 -11.31
CA VAL A 166 8.95 11.95 -10.13
C VAL A 166 8.72 10.46 -9.90
N LEU A 167 7.48 9.97 -10.04
CA LEU A 167 7.18 8.54 -9.96
C LEU A 167 7.91 7.73 -11.03
N ALA A 168 7.87 8.20 -12.27
CA ALA A 168 8.59 7.57 -13.36
C ALA A 168 10.10 7.53 -13.09
N ALA A 169 10.67 8.62 -12.56
CA ALA A 169 12.10 8.68 -12.23
C ALA A 169 12.52 7.77 -11.05
N ILE A 170 11.59 7.43 -10.15
CA ILE A 170 11.85 6.50 -9.03
C ILE A 170 11.66 5.04 -9.48
N ALA A 171 10.83 4.79 -10.51
CA ALA A 171 10.55 3.46 -11.04
C ALA A 171 11.59 2.97 -12.08
N PHE A 172 12.45 3.86 -12.58
CA PHE A 172 13.56 3.58 -13.51
C PHE A 172 14.92 3.87 -12.88
#